data_6aed2c8f1ba967648e2cad5a6df40677
#
_entry.id   6aed2c8f1ba967648e2cad5a6df40677
#
_cell.length_a   1.000
_cell.length_b   1.000
_cell.length_c   1.000
_cell.angle_alpha   90.00
_cell.angle_beta   90.00
_cell.angle_gamma   90.00
#
_symmetry.space_group_name_H-M   'P 1'
#
loop_
_entity.id
_entity.type
_entity.pdbx_description
1 polymer ?
#
loop_
_entity_poly.entity_id
_entity_poly.type
_entity_poly.pdbx_seq_one_letter_code
_entity_poly.pdbx_strand_id
1 'polypeptide(L)'
;MEKISTEWYNFDLYDTDVALKFYKKHKLYYENLNNAIDKMTIEEFIVVKQRYCEALEKMNRYNEAFILLEQVYKLLDRLKNKKSKYYHTLHEKTLFYEGLLLGRQEKYKESNEIFIKLIAIDPKNERYENWYLTNIGWLLRNKFNIIEYLILAAFLVTIIFGDKLFEENILLVRIIVFVLFFGFFILKQTYRKLIKIPKTEIAR
;
A
#
# COMPACT_ATOMS: atom_id res chain seq x y z
N MET A 1 -33.03 -0.79 12.93
CA MET A 1 -32.18 -1.00 11.75
C MET A 1 -31.71 0.30 11.12
N GLU A 2 -32.56 1.32 10.97
CA GLU A 2 -32.14 2.68 10.52
C GLU A 2 -30.97 3.29 11.34
N LYS A 3 -30.92 3.00 12.63
CA LYS A 3 -29.88 3.53 13.52
C LYS A 3 -28.46 3.05 13.22
N ILE A 4 -28.32 1.85 12.67
CA ILE A 4 -27.01 1.26 12.37
C ILE A 4 -26.45 1.85 11.07
N SER A 5 -27.29 2.09 10.05
CA SER A 5 -26.87 2.70 8.80
C SER A 5 -26.36 4.13 8.99
N THR A 6 -27.00 4.94 9.82
CA THR A 6 -26.59 6.31 10.14
C THR A 6 -25.31 6.38 10.97
N GLU A 7 -25.11 5.48 11.93
CA GLU A 7 -23.85 5.40 12.69
C GLU A 7 -22.64 5.10 11.77
N TRP A 8 -22.85 4.35 10.66
CA TRP A 8 -21.80 4.02 9.71
C TRP A 8 -21.36 5.16 8.82
N TYR A 9 -22.24 6.08 8.47
CA TYR A 9 -21.92 7.23 7.63
C TYR A 9 -21.25 8.35 8.42
N ASN A 10 -21.50 8.44 9.73
CA ASN A 10 -21.00 9.49 10.60
C ASN A 10 -19.77 9.08 11.42
N PHE A 11 -19.20 7.91 11.15
CA PHE A 11 -18.10 7.35 11.91
C PHE A 11 -16.77 7.98 11.49
N ASP A 12 -16.06 8.59 12.45
CA ASP A 12 -14.70 9.07 12.23
C ASP A 12 -13.69 7.92 12.27
N LEU A 13 -13.27 7.47 11.09
CA LEU A 13 -12.29 6.40 10.91
C LEU A 13 -10.84 6.86 11.14
N TYR A 14 -10.61 8.16 11.30
CA TYR A 14 -9.27 8.69 11.55
C TYR A 14 -8.80 8.48 12.98
N ASP A 15 -9.74 8.29 13.93
CA ASP A 15 -9.45 7.95 15.31
C ASP A 15 -9.44 6.41 15.50
N THR A 16 -8.26 5.88 15.80
CA THR A 16 -8.04 4.42 15.98
C THR A 16 -8.86 3.87 17.17
N ASP A 17 -9.03 4.65 18.25
CA ASP A 17 -9.78 4.22 19.42
C ASP A 17 -11.28 4.19 19.13
N VAL A 18 -11.78 5.13 18.35
CA VAL A 18 -13.17 5.15 17.87
C VAL A 18 -13.41 3.98 16.94
N ALA A 19 -12.49 3.70 16.00
CA ALA A 19 -12.55 2.54 15.11
C ALA A 19 -12.57 1.21 15.90
N LEU A 20 -11.74 1.09 16.92
CA LEU A 20 -11.68 -0.10 17.77
C LEU A 20 -12.96 -0.32 18.59
N LYS A 21 -13.50 0.74 19.18
CA LYS A 21 -14.77 0.68 19.95
C LYS A 21 -15.92 0.28 19.03
N PHE A 22 -15.97 0.85 17.85
CA PHE A 22 -16.98 0.55 16.84
C PHE A 22 -16.87 -0.91 16.38
N TYR A 23 -15.67 -1.41 16.09
CA TYR A 23 -15.41 -2.80 15.77
C TYR A 23 -15.92 -3.73 16.87
N LYS A 24 -15.53 -3.50 18.15
CA LYS A 24 -15.94 -4.35 19.27
C LYS A 24 -17.46 -4.37 19.45
N LYS A 25 -18.11 -3.21 19.29
CA LYS A 25 -19.58 -3.06 19.44
C LYS A 25 -20.33 -3.85 18.37
N HIS A 26 -19.80 -3.91 17.12
CA HIS A 26 -20.50 -4.46 15.99
C HIS A 26 -19.95 -5.80 15.47
N LYS A 27 -18.90 -6.35 16.12
CA LYS A 27 -18.26 -7.60 15.71
C LYS A 27 -19.26 -8.74 15.51
N LEU A 28 -20.10 -9.01 16.52
CA LEU A 28 -21.13 -10.05 16.45
C LEU A 28 -22.16 -9.81 15.34
N TYR A 29 -22.48 -8.55 15.07
CA TYR A 29 -23.37 -8.18 13.98
C TYR A 29 -22.72 -8.52 12.62
N TYR A 30 -21.42 -8.30 12.46
CA TYR A 30 -20.70 -8.63 11.22
C TYR A 30 -20.53 -10.13 11.01
N GLU A 31 -20.23 -10.86 12.06
CA GLU A 31 -20.07 -12.31 12.02
C GLU A 31 -21.41 -12.99 11.68
N ASN A 32 -22.52 -12.39 12.09
CA ASN A 32 -23.87 -12.90 11.83
C ASN A 32 -24.54 -12.32 10.57
N LEU A 33 -23.92 -11.38 9.89
CA LEU A 33 -24.49 -10.69 8.72
C LEU A 33 -24.73 -11.60 7.51
N ASN A 34 -24.09 -12.76 7.44
CA ASN A 34 -24.40 -13.76 6.42
C ASN A 34 -25.86 -14.25 6.49
N ASN A 35 -26.51 -14.13 7.64
CA ASN A 35 -27.91 -14.50 7.88
C ASN A 35 -28.88 -13.31 7.76
N ALA A 36 -28.37 -12.07 7.63
CA ALA A 36 -29.20 -10.85 7.61
C ALA A 36 -29.33 -10.22 6.20
N ILE A 37 -28.89 -10.93 5.14
CA ILE A 37 -28.96 -10.48 3.73
C ILE A 37 -30.40 -10.15 3.31
N ASP A 38 -31.40 -10.73 3.98
CA ASP A 38 -32.82 -10.48 3.64
C ASP A 38 -33.31 -9.07 3.99
N LYS A 39 -32.50 -8.28 4.73
CA LYS A 39 -32.89 -6.95 5.23
C LYS A 39 -32.04 -5.80 4.71
N MET A 40 -30.93 -6.07 4.02
CA MET A 40 -30.05 -5.06 3.41
C MET A 40 -29.85 -5.35 1.92
N THR A 41 -29.66 -4.30 1.14
CA THR A 41 -29.24 -4.46 -0.26
C THR A 41 -27.80 -4.98 -0.32
N ILE A 42 -27.43 -5.66 -1.42
CA ILE A 42 -26.06 -6.14 -1.63
C ILE A 42 -25.08 -4.96 -1.61
N GLU A 43 -25.47 -3.82 -2.16
CA GLU A 43 -24.69 -2.58 -2.20
C GLU A 43 -24.37 -2.06 -0.80
N GLU A 44 -25.38 -1.94 0.05
CA GLU A 44 -25.21 -1.52 1.45
C GLU A 44 -24.29 -2.47 2.20
N PHE A 45 -24.45 -3.76 1.97
CA PHE A 45 -23.63 -4.79 2.59
C PHE A 45 -22.16 -4.70 2.18
N ILE A 46 -21.86 -4.41 0.89
CA ILE A 46 -20.52 -4.17 0.40
C ILE A 46 -19.93 -2.93 1.10
N VAL A 47 -20.67 -1.82 1.16
CA VAL A 47 -20.21 -0.58 1.82
C VAL A 47 -19.84 -0.83 3.27
N VAL A 48 -20.68 -1.56 4.00
CA VAL A 48 -20.43 -1.92 5.40
C VAL A 48 -19.13 -2.72 5.53
N LYS A 49 -18.94 -3.76 4.70
CA LYS A 49 -17.71 -4.57 4.72
C LYS A 49 -16.47 -3.76 4.35
N GLN A 50 -16.56 -2.85 3.37
CA GLN A 50 -15.46 -1.95 3.01
C GLN A 50 -15.06 -1.04 4.17
N ARG A 51 -16.04 -0.47 4.90
CA ARG A 51 -15.78 0.34 6.09
C ARG A 51 -15.11 -0.48 7.19
N TYR A 52 -15.55 -1.72 7.36
CA TYR A 52 -14.94 -2.62 8.31
C TYR A 52 -13.50 -3.00 7.94
N CYS A 53 -13.24 -3.22 6.65
CA CYS A 53 -11.90 -3.42 6.13
C CYS A 53 -10.98 -2.23 6.45
N GLU A 54 -11.48 -0.99 6.29
CA GLU A 54 -10.77 0.23 6.65
C GLU A 54 -10.44 0.30 8.16
N ALA A 55 -11.39 -0.08 9.02
CA ALA A 55 -11.16 -0.16 10.46
C ALA A 55 -10.08 -1.20 10.82
N LEU A 56 -10.11 -2.38 10.19
CA LEU A 56 -9.09 -3.41 10.39
C LEU A 56 -7.70 -2.96 9.91
N GLU A 57 -7.62 -2.20 8.80
CA GLU A 57 -6.36 -1.61 8.31
C GLU A 57 -5.77 -0.67 9.36
N LYS A 58 -6.58 0.22 9.93
CA LYS A 58 -6.15 1.14 11.00
C LYS A 58 -5.64 0.42 12.26
N MET A 59 -6.15 -0.76 12.52
CA MET A 59 -5.73 -1.63 13.63
C MET A 59 -4.55 -2.55 13.28
N ASN A 60 -3.95 -2.42 12.11
CA ASN A 60 -2.90 -3.31 11.58
C ASN A 60 -3.32 -4.78 11.47
N ARG A 61 -4.64 -5.07 11.40
CA ARG A 61 -5.19 -6.44 11.27
C ARG A 61 -5.36 -6.81 9.80
N TYR A 62 -4.28 -6.75 9.04
CA TYR A 62 -4.29 -6.86 7.58
C TYR A 62 -4.83 -8.20 7.07
N ASN A 63 -4.50 -9.32 7.72
CA ASN A 63 -4.98 -10.64 7.30
C ASN A 63 -6.50 -10.76 7.38
N GLU A 64 -7.11 -10.21 8.43
CA GLU A 64 -8.56 -10.21 8.57
C GLU A 64 -9.23 -9.27 7.57
N ALA A 65 -8.59 -8.14 7.28
CA ALA A 65 -9.04 -7.24 6.24
C ALA A 65 -9.03 -7.92 4.85
N PHE A 66 -8.02 -8.74 4.53
CA PHE A 66 -7.98 -9.51 3.29
C PHE A 66 -9.09 -10.54 3.19
N ILE A 67 -9.33 -11.32 4.26
CA ILE A 67 -10.45 -12.28 4.30
C ILE A 67 -11.78 -11.56 4.04
N LEU A 68 -11.92 -10.35 4.57
CA LEU A 68 -13.11 -9.55 4.37
C LEU A 68 -13.24 -9.05 2.92
N LEU A 69 -12.12 -8.64 2.29
CA LEU A 69 -12.11 -8.24 0.88
C LEU A 69 -12.49 -9.38 -0.05
N GLU A 70 -12.05 -10.62 0.21
CA GLU A 70 -12.48 -11.78 -0.56
C GLU A 70 -14.02 -11.96 -0.54
N GLN A 71 -14.63 -11.72 0.63
CA GLN A 71 -16.08 -11.75 0.74
C GLN A 71 -16.74 -10.61 -0.05
N VAL A 72 -16.12 -9.43 -0.06
CA VAL A 72 -16.59 -8.28 -0.85
C VAL A 72 -16.52 -8.60 -2.33
N TYR A 73 -15.45 -9.23 -2.83
CA TYR A 73 -15.34 -9.63 -4.23
C TYR A 73 -16.45 -10.60 -4.66
N LYS A 74 -16.78 -11.60 -3.83
CA LYS A 74 -17.89 -12.52 -4.10
C LYS A 74 -19.26 -11.78 -4.18
N LEU A 75 -19.44 -10.72 -3.40
CA LEU A 75 -20.64 -9.89 -3.48
C LEU A 75 -20.63 -9.00 -4.71
N LEU A 76 -19.48 -8.45 -5.08
CA LEU A 76 -19.30 -7.66 -6.31
C LEU A 76 -19.60 -8.49 -7.56
N ASP A 77 -19.22 -9.76 -7.62
CA ASP A 77 -19.56 -10.65 -8.72
C ASP A 77 -21.09 -10.82 -8.85
N ARG A 78 -21.78 -10.97 -7.72
CA ARG A 78 -23.26 -11.02 -7.71
C ARG A 78 -23.86 -9.70 -8.19
N LEU A 79 -23.29 -8.57 -7.81
CA LEU A 79 -23.71 -7.23 -8.20
C LEU A 79 -23.49 -6.98 -9.70
N LYS A 80 -22.35 -7.42 -10.24
CA LYS A 80 -22.01 -7.37 -11.66
C LYS A 80 -23.06 -8.11 -12.50
N ASN A 81 -23.43 -9.31 -12.06
CA ASN A 81 -24.44 -10.13 -12.75
C ASN A 81 -25.83 -9.46 -12.76
N LYS A 82 -26.14 -8.65 -11.74
CA LYS A 82 -27.36 -7.85 -11.66
C LYS A 82 -27.29 -6.53 -12.45
N LYS A 83 -26.16 -6.22 -13.11
CA LYS A 83 -25.92 -4.97 -13.85
C LYS A 83 -26.17 -3.71 -13.01
N SER A 84 -25.84 -3.74 -11.72
CA SER A 84 -26.02 -2.60 -10.83
C SER A 84 -25.16 -1.41 -11.27
N LYS A 85 -25.77 -0.21 -11.27
CA LYS A 85 -25.09 1.06 -11.57
C LYS A 85 -23.98 1.39 -10.58
N TYR A 86 -24.00 0.83 -9.38
CA TYR A 86 -23.01 1.06 -8.33
C TYR A 86 -21.79 0.13 -8.40
N TYR A 87 -21.84 -0.89 -9.28
CA TYR A 87 -20.77 -1.89 -9.38
C TYR A 87 -19.40 -1.27 -9.57
N HIS A 88 -19.24 -0.38 -10.54
CA HIS A 88 -17.94 0.23 -10.86
C HIS A 88 -17.35 1.00 -9.69
N THR A 89 -18.14 1.85 -9.03
CA THR A 89 -17.69 2.64 -7.89
C THR A 89 -17.31 1.75 -6.69
N LEU A 90 -18.08 0.73 -6.41
CA LEU A 90 -17.79 -0.19 -5.30
C LEU A 90 -16.60 -1.08 -5.60
N HIS A 91 -16.43 -1.53 -6.84
CA HIS A 91 -15.29 -2.30 -7.29
C HIS A 91 -13.99 -1.48 -7.22
N GLU A 92 -13.99 -0.26 -7.73
CA GLU A 92 -12.87 0.68 -7.67
C GLU A 92 -12.42 0.91 -6.21
N LYS A 93 -13.36 1.16 -5.31
CA LYS A 93 -13.08 1.33 -3.89
C LYS A 93 -12.51 0.05 -3.25
N THR A 94 -12.99 -1.12 -3.65
CA THR A 94 -12.45 -2.41 -3.17
C THR A 94 -11.01 -2.62 -3.63
N LEU A 95 -10.72 -2.35 -4.91
CA LEU A 95 -9.35 -2.37 -5.45
C LEU A 95 -8.43 -1.41 -4.69
N PHE A 96 -8.92 -0.22 -4.35
CA PHE A 96 -8.13 0.73 -3.57
C PHE A 96 -7.74 0.16 -2.20
N TYR A 97 -8.67 -0.46 -1.47
CA TYR A 97 -8.35 -1.10 -0.18
C TYR A 97 -7.39 -2.27 -0.34
N GLU A 98 -7.53 -3.07 -1.40
CA GLU A 98 -6.60 -4.16 -1.70
C GLU A 98 -5.17 -3.63 -1.91
N GLY A 99 -5.01 -2.63 -2.78
CA GLY A 99 -3.73 -1.99 -3.01
C GLY A 99 -3.11 -1.40 -1.74
N LEU A 100 -3.93 -0.74 -0.91
CA LEU A 100 -3.50 -0.19 0.36
C LEU A 100 -3.00 -1.29 1.32
N LEU A 101 -3.76 -2.37 1.49
CA LEU A 101 -3.39 -3.47 2.39
C LEU A 101 -2.12 -4.19 1.93
N LEU A 102 -1.95 -4.39 0.62
CA LEU A 102 -0.72 -4.95 0.05
C LEU A 102 0.49 -4.06 0.36
N GLY A 103 0.34 -2.74 0.19
CA GLY A 103 1.37 -1.77 0.55
C GLY A 103 1.72 -1.80 2.03
N ARG A 104 0.72 -1.95 2.93
CA ARG A 104 0.92 -2.09 4.38
C ARG A 104 1.63 -3.40 4.78
N GLN A 105 1.46 -4.45 3.99
CA GLN A 105 2.20 -5.72 4.16
C GLN A 105 3.56 -5.72 3.43
N GLU A 106 4.05 -4.57 2.97
CA GLU A 106 5.30 -4.43 2.23
C GLU A 106 5.35 -5.17 0.89
N LYS A 107 4.21 -5.65 0.39
CA LYS A 107 4.03 -6.26 -0.94
C LYS A 107 3.89 -5.17 -2.00
N TYR A 108 4.90 -4.30 -2.08
CA TYR A 108 4.84 -3.08 -2.87
C TYR A 108 4.68 -3.30 -4.38
N LYS A 109 5.17 -4.45 -4.92
CA LYS A 109 5.01 -4.76 -6.34
C LYS A 109 3.55 -5.06 -6.67
N GLU A 110 2.94 -5.98 -5.92
CA GLU A 110 1.53 -6.35 -6.08
C GLU A 110 0.61 -5.16 -5.83
N SER A 111 0.91 -4.35 -4.82
CA SER A 111 0.22 -3.10 -4.54
C SER A 111 0.27 -2.15 -5.74
N ASN A 112 1.44 -2.00 -6.38
CA ASN A 112 1.60 -1.13 -7.55
C ASN A 112 0.82 -1.62 -8.76
N GLU A 113 0.70 -2.93 -8.98
CA GLU A 113 -0.14 -3.49 -10.04
C GLU A 113 -1.61 -3.07 -9.87
N ILE A 114 -2.08 -3.02 -8.62
CA ILE A 114 -3.43 -2.53 -8.31
C ILE A 114 -3.55 -1.02 -8.56
N PHE A 115 -2.56 -0.22 -8.09
CA PHE A 115 -2.62 1.22 -8.30
C PHE A 115 -2.50 1.63 -9.76
N ILE A 116 -1.76 0.89 -10.60
CA ILE A 116 -1.74 1.09 -12.06
C ILE A 116 -3.14 0.89 -12.65
N LYS A 117 -3.87 -0.16 -12.24
CA LYS A 117 -5.26 -0.39 -12.68
C LYS A 117 -6.18 0.75 -12.24
N LEU A 118 -6.03 1.25 -11.01
CA LEU A 118 -6.82 2.36 -10.48
C LEU A 118 -6.53 3.68 -11.20
N ILE A 119 -5.26 3.97 -11.51
CA ILE A 119 -4.86 5.15 -12.30
C ILE A 119 -5.42 5.05 -13.73
N ALA A 120 -5.50 3.84 -14.31
CA ALA A 120 -6.14 3.64 -15.61
C ALA A 120 -7.65 3.89 -15.58
N ILE A 121 -8.34 3.61 -14.45
CA ILE A 121 -9.78 3.88 -14.26
C ILE A 121 -10.02 5.39 -14.07
N ASP A 122 -9.27 6.04 -13.17
CA ASP A 122 -9.37 7.48 -12.90
C ASP A 122 -7.99 8.14 -12.88
N PRO A 123 -7.50 8.61 -14.04
CA PRO A 123 -6.18 9.24 -14.15
C PRO A 123 -6.04 10.59 -13.44
N LYS A 124 -7.13 11.18 -12.97
CA LYS A 124 -7.14 12.47 -12.27
C LYS A 124 -7.07 12.31 -10.75
N ASN A 125 -7.18 11.11 -10.26
CA ASN A 125 -7.17 10.84 -8.83
C ASN A 125 -5.74 10.80 -8.29
N GLU A 126 -5.27 11.94 -7.82
CA GLU A 126 -3.94 12.11 -7.24
C GLU A 126 -3.64 11.12 -6.09
N ARG A 127 -4.68 10.62 -5.41
CA ARG A 127 -4.52 9.65 -4.32
C ARG A 127 -3.93 8.34 -4.80
N TYR A 128 -4.32 7.86 -5.98
CA TYR A 128 -3.80 6.62 -6.57
C TYR A 128 -2.34 6.80 -7.00
N GLU A 129 -2.04 7.93 -7.63
CA GLU A 129 -0.68 8.30 -8.01
C GLU A 129 0.24 8.39 -6.79
N ASN A 130 -0.20 9.06 -5.72
CA ASN A 130 0.58 9.22 -4.50
C ASN A 130 0.91 7.87 -3.84
N TRP A 131 -0.03 6.93 -3.79
CA TRP A 131 0.23 5.59 -3.25
C TRP A 131 1.20 4.80 -4.12
N TYR A 132 1.03 4.84 -5.44
CA TYR A 132 1.96 4.23 -6.38
C TYR A 132 3.40 4.75 -6.17
N LEU A 133 3.58 6.06 -6.12
CA LEU A 133 4.89 6.69 -5.90
C LEU A 133 5.47 6.37 -4.52
N THR A 134 4.62 6.31 -3.49
CA THR A 134 5.03 5.92 -2.14
C THR A 134 5.60 4.50 -2.14
N ASN A 135 4.93 3.56 -2.76
CA ASN A 135 5.40 2.17 -2.86
C ASN A 135 6.72 2.06 -3.64
N ILE A 136 6.86 2.80 -4.74
CA ILE A 136 8.14 2.87 -5.47
C ILE A 136 9.23 3.41 -4.56
N GLY A 137 8.94 4.47 -3.80
CA GLY A 137 9.88 5.02 -2.83
C GLY A 137 10.38 3.99 -1.82
N TRP A 138 9.49 3.14 -1.29
CA TRP A 138 9.85 2.05 -0.38
C TRP A 138 10.68 0.94 -1.05
N LEU A 139 10.28 0.50 -2.25
CA LEU A 139 11.03 -0.50 -3.03
C LEU A 139 12.47 -0.04 -3.30
N LEU A 140 12.64 1.21 -3.66
CA LEU A 140 13.94 1.80 -3.93
C LEU A 140 14.75 2.00 -2.66
N ARG A 141 14.13 2.47 -1.59
CA ARG A 141 14.79 2.63 -0.29
C ARG A 141 15.42 1.34 0.17
N ASN A 142 14.73 0.22 0.06
CA ASN A 142 15.26 -1.08 0.46
C ASN A 142 16.48 -1.49 -0.39
N LYS A 143 16.43 -1.27 -1.71
CA LYS A 143 17.57 -1.53 -2.60
C LYS A 143 18.74 -0.62 -2.30
N PHE A 144 18.51 0.67 -2.14
CA PHE A 144 19.55 1.63 -1.86
C PHE A 144 20.21 1.41 -0.49
N ASN A 145 19.45 1.02 0.53
CA ASN A 145 20.02 0.71 1.84
C ASN A 145 20.99 -0.47 1.78
N ILE A 146 20.69 -1.54 1.02
CA ILE A 146 21.60 -2.67 0.86
C ILE A 146 22.92 -2.22 0.22
N ILE A 147 22.85 -1.44 -0.85
CA ILE A 147 24.05 -0.92 -1.54
C ILE A 147 24.86 -0.01 -0.59
N GLU A 148 24.17 0.84 0.16
CA GLU A 148 24.77 1.74 1.15
C GLU A 148 25.54 0.96 2.23
N TYR A 149 24.98 -0.13 2.76
CA TYR A 149 25.67 -1.00 3.71
C TYR A 149 26.87 -1.73 3.09
N LEU A 150 26.78 -2.18 1.83
CA LEU A 150 27.90 -2.80 1.14
C LEU A 150 29.06 -1.81 0.93
N ILE A 151 28.77 -0.58 0.52
CA ILE A 151 29.80 0.47 0.36
C ILE A 151 30.42 0.83 1.71
N LEU A 152 29.62 0.94 2.77
CA LEU A 152 30.12 1.21 4.12
C LEU A 152 31.00 0.06 4.61
N ALA A 153 30.63 -1.18 4.41
CA ALA A 153 31.44 -2.34 4.77
C ALA A 153 32.75 -2.35 4.00
N ALA A 154 32.75 -2.09 2.69
CA ALA A 154 33.99 -1.96 1.89
C ALA A 154 34.88 -0.83 2.40
N PHE A 155 34.31 0.30 2.81
CA PHE A 155 35.03 1.41 3.39
C PHE A 155 35.72 1.03 4.73
N LEU A 156 34.99 0.34 5.61
CA LEU A 156 35.51 -0.16 6.88
C LEU A 156 36.64 -1.16 6.67
N VAL A 157 36.50 -2.08 5.73
CA VAL A 157 37.57 -3.05 5.37
C VAL A 157 38.84 -2.32 4.89
N THR A 158 38.70 -1.28 4.06
CA THR A 158 39.86 -0.50 3.59
C THR A 158 40.51 0.33 4.70
N ILE A 159 39.76 0.75 5.73
CA ILE A 159 40.39 1.43 6.89
C ILE A 159 41.12 0.43 7.76
N ILE A 160 40.56 -0.74 8.06
CA ILE A 160 41.12 -1.68 9.04
C ILE A 160 42.26 -2.49 8.43
N PHE A 161 42.12 -2.94 7.19
CA PHE A 161 43.08 -3.87 6.56
C PHE A 161 43.82 -3.26 5.38
N GLY A 162 43.52 -2.02 5.01
CA GLY A 162 44.04 -1.40 3.79
C GLY A 162 45.57 -1.37 3.73
N ASP A 163 46.24 -1.08 4.85
CA ASP A 163 47.70 -1.04 4.93
C ASP A 163 48.33 -2.41 4.66
N LYS A 164 47.62 -3.51 5.01
CA LYS A 164 48.11 -4.89 4.76
C LYS A 164 47.72 -5.42 3.37
N LEU A 165 46.62 -4.97 2.81
CA LEU A 165 46.07 -5.51 1.54
C LEU A 165 46.55 -4.73 0.31
N PHE A 166 46.89 -3.45 0.48
CA PHE A 166 47.12 -2.52 -0.63
C PHE A 166 48.39 -1.65 -0.48
N GLU A 167 49.43 -2.13 0.23
CA GLU A 167 50.65 -1.44 0.65
C GLU A 167 51.04 -0.20 -0.17
N GLU A 168 51.18 -0.32 -1.50
CA GLU A 168 51.56 0.77 -2.38
C GLU A 168 50.43 1.67 -2.87
N ASN A 169 49.15 1.20 -2.84
CA ASN A 169 48.01 1.86 -3.49
C ASN A 169 46.87 2.23 -2.53
N ILE A 170 47.11 2.21 -1.23
CA ILE A 170 46.07 2.43 -0.23
C ILE A 170 45.34 3.77 -0.38
N LEU A 171 46.09 4.82 -0.72
CA LEU A 171 45.52 6.15 -0.92
C LEU A 171 44.54 6.17 -2.11
N LEU A 172 44.94 5.51 -3.20
CA LEU A 172 44.08 5.39 -4.41
C LEU A 172 42.82 4.64 -4.09
N VAL A 173 42.89 3.52 -3.37
CA VAL A 173 41.72 2.70 -2.98
C VAL A 173 40.78 3.49 -2.08
N ARG A 174 41.31 4.23 -1.10
CA ARG A 174 40.49 5.10 -0.23
C ARG A 174 39.79 6.20 -1.02
N ILE A 175 40.44 6.83 -2.00
CA ILE A 175 39.84 7.83 -2.88
C ILE A 175 38.72 7.21 -3.72
N ILE A 176 38.95 6.04 -4.31
CA ILE A 176 37.93 5.35 -5.14
C ILE A 176 36.69 5.03 -4.29
N VAL A 177 36.85 4.45 -3.10
CA VAL A 177 35.71 4.10 -2.23
C VAL A 177 34.95 5.36 -1.78
N PHE A 178 35.68 6.46 -1.50
CA PHE A 178 35.07 7.74 -1.15
C PHE A 178 34.26 8.33 -2.33
N VAL A 179 34.81 8.30 -3.54
CA VAL A 179 34.12 8.77 -4.76
C VAL A 179 32.88 7.92 -5.04
N LEU A 180 32.95 6.60 -4.88
CA LEU A 180 31.79 5.70 -5.03
C LEU A 180 30.70 6.01 -4.00
N PHE A 181 31.07 6.26 -2.74
CA PHE A 181 30.13 6.62 -1.68
C PHE A 181 29.41 7.93 -1.98
N PHE A 182 30.13 8.99 -2.34
CA PHE A 182 29.54 10.29 -2.70
C PHE A 182 28.73 10.22 -3.99
N GLY A 183 29.24 9.54 -5.01
CA GLY A 183 28.53 9.33 -6.28
C GLY A 183 27.20 8.60 -6.06
N PHE A 184 27.21 7.56 -5.24
CA PHE A 184 26.00 6.82 -4.88
C PHE A 184 25.00 7.70 -4.11
N PHE A 185 25.47 8.53 -3.17
CA PHE A 185 24.60 9.44 -2.43
C PHE A 185 23.93 10.47 -3.34
N ILE A 186 24.67 11.05 -4.28
CA ILE A 186 24.13 11.98 -5.29
C ILE A 186 23.10 11.25 -6.16
N LEU A 187 23.41 10.04 -6.62
CA LEU A 187 22.53 9.24 -7.46
C LEU A 187 21.23 8.89 -6.73
N LYS A 188 21.29 8.52 -5.45
CA LYS A 188 20.13 8.27 -4.58
C LYS A 188 19.24 9.52 -4.46
N GLN A 189 19.83 10.71 -4.30
CA GLN A 189 19.08 11.98 -4.22
C GLN A 189 18.44 12.36 -5.57
N THR A 190 19.19 12.19 -6.67
CA THR A 190 18.72 12.52 -8.02
C THR A 190 17.59 11.58 -8.46
N TYR A 191 17.74 10.28 -8.18
CA TYR A 191 16.74 9.27 -8.53
C TYR A 191 15.41 9.53 -7.83
N ARG A 192 15.42 9.98 -6.56
CA ARG A 192 14.19 10.39 -5.86
C ARG A 192 13.45 11.53 -6.55
N LYS A 193 14.15 12.41 -7.28
CA LYS A 193 13.55 13.53 -8.02
C LYS A 193 13.05 13.12 -9.42
N LEU A 194 13.56 12.01 -9.96
CA LEU A 194 13.26 11.54 -11.33
C LEU A 194 12.10 10.55 -11.40
N ILE A 195 11.61 10.03 -10.25
CA ILE A 195 10.45 9.13 -10.23
C ILE A 195 9.21 9.97 -10.56
N LYS A 196 8.98 10.16 -11.87
CA LYS A 196 7.71 10.62 -12.41
C LYS A 196 7.02 9.42 -13.03
N ILE A 197 5.71 9.26 -12.81
CA ILE A 197 4.93 8.25 -13.51
C ILE A 197 5.02 8.52 -15.00
N PRO A 198 5.39 7.54 -15.83
CA PRO A 198 5.30 7.69 -17.26
C PRO A 198 3.82 7.76 -17.63
N LYS A 199 3.33 8.97 -17.90
CA LYS A 199 1.94 9.22 -18.35
C LYS A 199 1.59 8.50 -19.66
N THR A 200 2.58 7.96 -20.34
CA THR A 200 2.46 7.32 -21.66
C THR A 200 2.10 5.84 -21.63
N GLU A 201 2.28 5.12 -20.52
CA GLU A 201 1.93 3.69 -20.43
C GLU A 201 0.47 3.44 -20.00
N ILE A 202 -0.22 4.48 -19.53
CA ILE A 202 -1.60 4.37 -19.05
C ILE A 202 -2.63 4.51 -20.20
N ALA A 203 -2.19 4.98 -21.37
CA ALA A 203 -3.04 5.27 -22.54
C ALA A 203 -3.07 4.14 -23.60
N ARG A 204 -2.60 2.95 -23.28
CA ARG A 204 -2.70 1.74 -24.10
C ARG A 204 -3.40 0.63 -23.33
#